data_be2733612b22f10489c1de7c77972d1f
#
_entry.id   be2733612b22f10489c1de7c77972d1f
#
_cell.length_a   1.000
_cell.length_b   1.000
_cell.length_c   1.000
_cell.angle_alpha   90.00
_cell.angle_beta   90.00
_cell.angle_gamma   90.00
#
_symmetry.space_group_name_H-M   'P 1'
#
loop_
_entity.id
_entity.type
_entity.pdbx_description
1 polymer ?
#
loop_
_entity_poly.entity_id
_entity_poly.type
_entity_poly.pdbx_seq_one_letter_code
_entity_poly.pdbx_strand_id
1 'polypeptide(L)'
;MFDILFPAWLTGMILSLITAPLGAFVVWRKMAYFGDTLSHSALLGVALGIFLQINPYIAILILTLLLSIAMVWLENNTQFSVDTLLGIIAHSCLSIGVVTVGLLQNVRVDLMSYLFGDLLSINYEDLIYIGIGAVIVLATLFYFWKPLISTTISPELAQVEGINVKRMRFILMVLTALTIALSMKFVGALIITSLLIIPAAAAKRFARTPESMVVIASIISMIAVSMGLTLSAYYDTAAGPSVVICSTFLFLCSLLKKEQS
;
A
#
# COMPACT_ATOMS: atom_id res chain seq x y z
N MET A 1 1.06 22.23 -18.53
CA MET A 1 0.05 21.49 -17.75
C MET A 1 0.04 20.00 -18.09
N PHE A 2 -0.03 19.62 -19.36
CA PHE A 2 0.04 18.19 -19.77
C PHE A 2 1.35 17.51 -19.35
N ASP A 3 2.49 18.17 -19.48
CA ASP A 3 3.82 17.62 -19.18
C ASP A 3 4.01 17.29 -17.67
N ILE A 4 3.27 17.93 -16.79
CA ILE A 4 3.30 17.69 -15.33
C ILE A 4 2.26 16.63 -14.94
N LEU A 5 1.07 16.68 -15.52
CA LEU A 5 -0.01 15.74 -15.19
C LEU A 5 0.21 14.35 -15.77
N PHE A 6 0.88 14.23 -16.92
CA PHE A 6 1.06 12.94 -17.59
C PHE A 6 1.95 11.98 -16.80
N PRO A 7 3.15 12.36 -16.27
CA PRO A 7 3.94 11.48 -15.42
C PRO A 7 3.20 11.08 -14.15
N ALA A 8 2.50 12.02 -13.51
CA ALA A 8 1.69 11.75 -12.32
C ALA A 8 0.57 10.73 -12.60
N TRP A 9 -0.14 10.91 -13.71
CA TRP A 9 -1.20 10.02 -14.15
C TRP A 9 -0.66 8.62 -14.48
N LEU A 10 0.44 8.53 -15.21
CA LEU A 10 1.06 7.26 -15.57
C LEU A 10 1.56 6.51 -14.34
N THR A 11 2.16 7.22 -13.38
CA THR A 11 2.54 6.65 -12.07
C THR A 11 1.33 6.09 -11.34
N GLY A 12 0.24 6.85 -11.25
CA GLY A 12 -0.99 6.39 -10.63
C GLY A 12 -1.57 5.14 -11.30
N MET A 13 -1.48 5.04 -12.64
CA MET A 13 -1.88 3.85 -13.39
C MET A 13 -1.02 2.63 -13.06
N ILE A 14 0.32 2.79 -13.04
CA ILE A 14 1.25 1.72 -12.68
C ILE A 14 0.99 1.25 -11.25
N LEU A 15 0.82 2.19 -10.30
CA LEU A 15 0.51 1.86 -8.91
C LEU A 15 -0.84 1.16 -8.77
N SER A 16 -1.86 1.57 -9.52
CA SER A 16 -3.16 0.90 -9.54
C SER A 16 -3.05 -0.58 -9.94
N LEU A 17 -2.17 -0.90 -10.90
CA LEU A 17 -1.93 -2.28 -11.33
C LEU A 17 -1.26 -3.14 -10.24
N ILE A 18 -0.46 -2.55 -9.37
CA ILE A 18 0.23 -3.28 -8.30
C ILE A 18 -0.66 -3.37 -7.06
N THR A 19 -1.30 -2.25 -6.69
CA THR A 19 -2.10 -2.18 -5.47
C THR A 19 -3.38 -3.00 -5.55
N ALA A 20 -3.98 -3.12 -6.72
CA ALA A 20 -5.21 -3.89 -6.88
C ALA A 20 -5.07 -5.38 -6.52
N PRO A 21 -4.09 -6.14 -7.06
CA PRO A 21 -3.93 -7.54 -6.67
C PRO A 21 -3.46 -7.71 -5.22
N LEU A 22 -2.52 -6.86 -4.74
CA LEU A 22 -2.10 -6.90 -3.35
C LEU A 22 -3.26 -6.56 -2.41
N GLY A 23 -4.05 -5.55 -2.75
CA GLY A 23 -5.24 -5.15 -2.01
C GLY A 23 -6.31 -6.23 -1.94
N ALA A 24 -6.50 -6.99 -3.02
CA ALA A 24 -7.39 -8.15 -3.01
C ALA A 24 -6.96 -9.16 -1.91
N PHE A 25 -5.68 -9.51 -1.82
CA PHE A 25 -5.16 -10.39 -0.77
C PHE A 25 -5.29 -9.78 0.63
N VAL A 26 -5.01 -8.49 0.78
CA VAL A 26 -5.16 -7.76 2.06
C VAL A 26 -6.60 -7.79 2.54
N VAL A 27 -7.57 -7.54 1.65
CA VAL A 27 -9.01 -7.57 1.97
C VAL A 27 -9.50 -8.98 2.29
N TRP A 28 -9.05 -10.00 1.54
CA TRP A 28 -9.42 -11.40 1.81
C TRP A 28 -8.89 -11.90 3.14
N ARG A 29 -7.65 -11.53 3.47
CA ARG A 29 -7.02 -11.93 4.74
C ARG A 29 -7.47 -11.09 5.93
N LYS A 30 -8.35 -10.11 5.73
CA LYS A 30 -8.80 -9.18 6.77
C LYS A 30 -7.65 -8.42 7.44
N MET A 31 -6.62 -8.07 6.68
CA MET A 31 -5.42 -7.39 7.15
C MET A 31 -5.38 -5.93 6.67
N ALA A 32 -6.53 -5.24 6.67
CA ALA A 32 -6.62 -3.88 6.13
C ALA A 32 -5.68 -2.89 6.84
N TYR A 33 -5.48 -3.05 8.14
CA TYR A 33 -4.55 -2.21 8.91
C TYR A 33 -3.06 -2.42 8.58
N PHE A 34 -2.70 -3.49 7.84
CA PHE A 34 -1.30 -3.76 7.52
C PHE A 34 -0.66 -2.64 6.68
N GLY A 35 -1.37 -2.14 5.68
CA GLY A 35 -0.91 -1.01 4.86
C GLY A 35 -0.71 0.26 5.70
N ASP A 36 -1.67 0.57 6.55
CA ASP A 36 -1.63 1.73 7.43
C ASP A 36 -0.48 1.66 8.45
N THR A 37 -0.30 0.48 9.06
CA THR A 37 0.82 0.21 9.97
C THR A 37 2.17 0.46 9.30
N LEU A 38 2.36 -0.04 8.08
CA LEU A 38 3.61 0.17 7.33
C LEU A 38 3.80 1.64 6.95
N SER A 39 2.73 2.35 6.63
CA SER A 39 2.78 3.78 6.30
C SER A 39 3.17 4.63 7.51
N HIS A 40 2.61 4.36 8.70
CA HIS A 40 3.05 5.01 9.94
C HIS A 40 4.49 4.64 10.30
N SER A 41 4.87 3.40 10.06
CA SER A 41 6.25 2.94 10.30
C SER A 41 7.24 3.60 9.35
N ALA A 42 6.82 3.90 8.13
CA ALA A 42 7.66 4.60 7.17
C ALA A 42 8.00 6.02 7.63
N LEU A 43 7.10 6.70 8.38
CA LEU A 43 7.42 7.99 9.02
C LEU A 43 8.55 7.86 10.06
N LEU A 44 8.56 6.77 10.83
CA LEU A 44 9.70 6.44 11.68
C LEU A 44 10.97 6.21 10.84
N GLY A 45 10.85 5.56 9.68
CA GLY A 45 11.95 5.38 8.75
C GLY A 45 12.57 6.69 8.28
N VAL A 46 11.72 7.68 7.95
CA VAL A 46 12.17 9.05 7.62
C VAL A 46 12.93 9.67 8.79
N ALA A 47 12.33 9.63 9.99
CA ALA A 47 12.92 10.20 11.19
C ALA A 47 14.30 9.58 11.51
N LEU A 48 14.39 8.26 11.45
CA LEU A 48 15.66 7.53 11.65
C LEU A 48 16.66 7.79 10.53
N GLY A 49 16.23 7.90 9.28
CA GLY A 49 17.08 8.22 8.14
C GLY A 49 17.78 9.58 8.36
N ILE A 50 17.02 10.59 8.76
CA ILE A 50 17.55 11.93 9.05
C ILE A 50 18.45 11.90 10.30
N PHE A 51 18.03 11.22 11.36
CA PHE A 51 18.81 11.10 12.59
C PHE A 51 20.17 10.42 12.36
N LEU A 52 20.19 9.36 11.57
CA LEU A 52 21.41 8.59 11.23
C LEU A 52 22.20 9.17 10.04
N GLN A 53 21.73 10.26 9.45
CA GLN A 53 22.32 10.90 8.26
C GLN A 53 22.44 9.96 7.04
N ILE A 54 21.51 9.04 6.91
CA ILE A 54 21.37 8.15 5.73
C ILE A 54 20.20 8.60 4.87
N ASN A 55 20.17 8.12 3.63
CA ASN A 55 19.07 8.43 2.72
C ASN A 55 17.72 7.96 3.32
N PRO A 56 16.73 8.85 3.54
CA PRO A 56 15.45 8.50 4.17
C PRO A 56 14.70 7.37 3.44
N TYR A 57 14.81 7.28 2.11
CA TYR A 57 14.14 6.23 1.33
C TYR A 57 14.73 4.85 1.60
N ILE A 58 16.06 4.77 1.78
CA ILE A 58 16.74 3.52 2.18
C ILE A 58 16.30 3.14 3.60
N ALA A 59 16.21 4.11 4.51
CA ALA A 59 15.77 3.87 5.89
C ALA A 59 14.32 3.37 5.93
N ILE A 60 13.42 3.96 5.14
CA ILE A 60 12.03 3.50 4.98
C ILE A 60 12.01 2.05 4.50
N LEU A 61 12.74 1.74 3.42
CA LEU A 61 12.77 0.40 2.85
C LEU A 61 13.26 -0.64 3.87
N ILE A 62 14.37 -0.36 4.54
CA ILE A 62 14.92 -1.27 5.55
C ILE A 62 13.93 -1.44 6.71
N LEU A 63 13.37 -0.36 7.24
CA LEU A 63 12.47 -0.44 8.37
C LEU A 63 11.16 -1.18 8.03
N THR A 64 10.54 -0.89 6.89
CA THR A 64 9.31 -1.57 6.48
C THR A 64 9.52 -3.07 6.23
N LEU A 65 10.68 -3.47 5.69
CA LEU A 65 11.05 -4.86 5.55
C LEU A 65 11.29 -5.54 6.91
N LEU A 66 12.02 -4.88 7.82
CA LEU A 66 12.25 -5.39 9.18
C LEU A 66 10.93 -5.57 9.94
N LEU A 67 10.01 -4.62 9.83
CA LEU A 67 8.69 -4.72 10.46
C LEU A 67 7.83 -5.82 9.85
N SER A 68 7.92 -6.05 8.55
CA SER A 68 7.25 -7.18 7.91
C SER A 68 7.76 -8.52 8.45
N ILE A 69 9.07 -8.65 8.67
CA ILE A 69 9.67 -9.82 9.30
C ILE A 69 9.22 -9.95 10.75
N ALA A 70 9.30 -8.86 11.51
CA ALA A 70 8.89 -8.81 12.91
C ALA A 70 7.41 -9.18 13.08
N MET A 71 6.54 -8.71 12.17
CA MET A 71 5.11 -9.03 12.18
C MET A 71 4.86 -10.53 12.00
N VAL A 72 5.51 -11.17 11.02
CA VAL A 72 5.41 -12.62 10.83
C VAL A 72 5.90 -13.38 12.04
N TRP A 73 6.98 -12.91 12.67
CA TRP A 73 7.51 -13.53 13.88
C TRP A 73 6.55 -13.37 15.07
N LEU A 74 6.02 -12.19 15.31
CA LEU A 74 5.06 -11.90 16.39
C LEU A 74 3.78 -12.73 16.23
N GLU A 75 3.22 -12.79 15.03
CA GLU A 75 2.01 -13.56 14.74
C GLU A 75 2.20 -15.05 15.02
N ASN A 76 3.40 -15.59 14.77
CA ASN A 76 3.69 -17.01 15.06
C ASN A 76 4.00 -17.30 16.54
N ASN A 77 4.41 -16.31 17.32
CA ASN A 77 4.88 -16.49 18.69
C ASN A 77 3.96 -15.88 19.76
N THR A 78 2.87 -15.24 19.37
CA THR A 78 1.90 -14.62 20.29
C THR A 78 0.49 -15.11 20.00
N GLN A 79 -0.40 -14.96 20.98
CA GLN A 79 -1.82 -15.30 20.84
C GLN A 79 -2.69 -14.08 20.49
N PHE A 80 -2.06 -12.93 20.21
CA PHE A 80 -2.79 -11.73 19.84
C PHE A 80 -3.32 -11.83 18.41
N SER A 81 -4.46 -11.18 18.16
CA SER A 81 -4.97 -11.04 16.80
C SER A 81 -4.00 -10.20 15.94
N VAL A 82 -4.00 -10.45 14.63
CA VAL A 82 -3.18 -9.69 13.67
C VAL A 82 -3.46 -8.18 13.79
N ASP A 83 -4.73 -7.79 13.89
CA ASP A 83 -5.13 -6.39 14.03
C ASP A 83 -4.61 -5.74 15.32
N THR A 84 -4.58 -6.48 16.44
CA THR A 84 -3.99 -5.99 17.70
C THR A 84 -2.50 -5.71 17.55
N LEU A 85 -1.76 -6.65 16.95
CA LEU A 85 -0.32 -6.49 16.70
C LEU A 85 -0.05 -5.31 15.76
N LEU A 86 -0.83 -5.19 14.69
CA LEU A 86 -0.72 -4.10 13.73
C LEU A 86 -0.97 -2.73 14.41
N GLY A 87 -2.00 -2.64 15.25
CA GLY A 87 -2.29 -1.42 16.01
C GLY A 87 -1.15 -1.03 16.96
N ILE A 88 -0.60 -1.99 17.69
CA ILE A 88 0.53 -1.75 18.60
C ILE A 88 1.74 -1.24 17.81
N ILE A 89 2.11 -1.90 16.71
CA ILE A 89 3.26 -1.51 15.89
C ILE A 89 3.04 -0.13 15.28
N ALA A 90 1.86 0.14 14.71
CA ALA A 90 1.54 1.41 14.08
C ALA A 90 1.72 2.59 15.04
N HIS A 91 1.07 2.53 16.20
CA HIS A 91 1.13 3.60 17.19
C HIS A 91 2.50 3.73 17.85
N SER A 92 3.19 2.62 18.09
CA SER A 92 4.55 2.64 18.62
C SER A 92 5.52 3.29 17.64
N CYS A 93 5.50 2.89 16.37
CA CYS A 93 6.36 3.47 15.34
C CYS A 93 6.08 4.96 15.13
N LEU A 94 4.80 5.34 15.06
CA LEU A 94 4.42 6.74 14.92
C LEU A 94 4.92 7.56 16.11
N SER A 95 4.72 7.09 17.34
CA SER A 95 5.15 7.78 18.55
C SER A 95 6.67 7.94 18.62
N ILE A 96 7.42 6.86 18.33
CA ILE A 96 8.88 6.90 18.31
C ILE A 96 9.35 7.85 17.18
N GLY A 97 8.72 7.83 16.02
CA GLY A 97 9.02 8.72 14.91
C GLY A 97 8.86 10.20 15.28
N VAL A 98 7.72 10.57 15.89
CA VAL A 98 7.45 11.94 16.34
C VAL A 98 8.43 12.39 17.41
N VAL A 99 8.73 11.54 18.39
CA VAL A 99 9.74 11.84 19.42
C VAL A 99 11.13 12.03 18.81
N THR A 100 11.53 11.16 17.88
CA THR A 100 12.82 11.25 17.19
C THR A 100 12.94 12.56 16.42
N VAL A 101 11.89 12.98 15.69
CA VAL A 101 11.86 14.27 14.99
C VAL A 101 11.94 15.43 15.98
N GLY A 102 11.24 15.34 17.12
CA GLY A 102 11.29 16.35 18.17
C GLY A 102 12.67 16.55 18.81
N LEU A 103 13.52 15.53 18.79
CA LEU A 103 14.91 15.59 19.24
C LEU A 103 15.86 16.24 18.22
N LEU A 104 15.44 16.38 16.97
CA LEU A 104 16.21 16.98 15.88
C LEU A 104 16.04 18.53 15.92
N GLN A 105 16.77 19.22 16.79
CA GLN A 105 16.62 20.67 17.05
C GLN A 105 16.87 21.55 15.81
N ASN A 106 17.58 21.06 14.79
CA ASN A 106 18.05 21.87 13.65
C ASN A 106 17.42 21.47 12.30
N VAL A 107 16.51 20.50 12.26
CA VAL A 107 15.93 20.00 11.01
C VAL A 107 14.42 20.17 11.04
N ARG A 108 13.90 21.05 10.19
CA ARG A 108 12.46 21.12 9.94
C ARG A 108 12.07 20.01 8.98
N VAL A 109 11.59 18.90 9.51
CA VAL A 109 11.05 17.81 8.69
C VAL A 109 9.59 18.12 8.41
N ASP A 110 9.25 18.30 7.16
CA ASP A 110 7.86 18.38 6.76
C ASP A 110 7.28 16.96 6.63
N LEU A 111 6.78 16.44 7.75
CA LEU A 111 6.12 15.13 7.79
C LEU A 111 4.86 15.08 6.92
N MET A 112 4.23 16.24 6.66
CA MET A 112 3.04 16.32 5.82
C MET A 112 3.34 15.96 4.37
N SER A 113 4.52 16.32 3.85
CA SER A 113 4.93 15.94 2.49
C SER A 113 5.06 14.41 2.32
N TYR A 114 5.46 13.69 3.36
CA TYR A 114 5.51 12.21 3.32
C TYR A 114 4.14 11.55 3.48
N LEU A 115 3.20 12.20 4.18
CA LEU A 115 1.83 11.69 4.33
C LEU A 115 1.01 11.85 3.05
N PHE A 116 1.08 13.03 2.45
CA PHE A 116 0.26 13.34 1.27
C PHE A 116 0.97 13.05 -0.05
N GLY A 117 2.31 12.93 -0.01
CA GLY A 117 3.13 12.79 -1.21
C GLY A 117 3.13 14.05 -2.08
N ASP A 118 3.89 14.03 -3.16
CA ASP A 118 3.84 15.05 -4.20
C ASP A 118 3.81 14.37 -5.57
N LEU A 119 2.59 13.97 -5.96
CA LEU A 119 2.33 13.30 -7.24
C LEU A 119 2.72 14.18 -8.43
N LEU A 120 2.70 15.51 -8.28
CA LEU A 120 2.97 16.45 -9.35
C LEU A 120 4.47 16.73 -9.54
N SER A 121 5.32 16.35 -8.59
CA SER A 121 6.79 16.51 -8.67
C SER A 121 7.51 15.34 -9.34
N ILE A 122 6.78 14.34 -9.83
CA ILE A 122 7.34 13.10 -10.41
C ILE A 122 8.04 13.40 -11.73
N ASN A 123 9.31 12.99 -11.83
CA ASN A 123 10.13 13.06 -13.03
C ASN A 123 10.10 11.74 -13.81
N TYR A 124 10.53 11.75 -15.07
CA TYR A 124 10.63 10.54 -15.89
C TYR A 124 11.60 9.50 -15.33
N GLU A 125 12.66 9.91 -14.63
CA GLU A 125 13.57 8.98 -13.94
C GLU A 125 12.87 8.24 -12.80
N ASP A 126 12.07 8.94 -12.01
CA ASP A 126 11.25 8.35 -10.94
C ASP A 126 10.26 7.30 -11.50
N LEU A 127 9.67 7.60 -12.66
CA LEU A 127 8.75 6.69 -13.35
C LEU A 127 9.43 5.37 -13.75
N ILE A 128 10.70 5.41 -14.16
CA ILE A 128 11.48 4.21 -14.47
C ILE A 128 11.70 3.37 -13.20
N TYR A 129 12.07 3.99 -12.08
CA TYR A 129 12.25 3.27 -10.81
C TYR A 129 10.95 2.62 -10.32
N ILE A 130 9.83 3.34 -10.41
CA ILE A 130 8.51 2.81 -10.06
C ILE A 130 8.14 1.66 -11.01
N GLY A 131 8.40 1.82 -12.31
CA GLY A 131 8.12 0.79 -13.31
C GLY A 131 8.91 -0.49 -13.08
N ILE A 132 10.20 -0.39 -12.78
CA ILE A 132 11.04 -1.54 -12.44
C ILE A 132 10.52 -2.23 -11.18
N GLY A 133 10.25 -1.46 -10.11
CA GLY A 133 9.67 -1.99 -8.88
C GLY A 133 8.33 -2.68 -9.12
N ALA A 134 7.48 -2.08 -9.97
CA ALA A 134 6.19 -2.65 -10.37
C ALA A 134 6.34 -4.01 -11.05
N VAL A 135 7.25 -4.10 -12.01
CA VAL A 135 7.53 -5.37 -12.71
C VAL A 135 8.00 -6.45 -11.74
N ILE A 136 8.91 -6.11 -10.81
CA ILE A 136 9.41 -7.06 -9.82
C ILE A 136 8.28 -7.57 -8.92
N VAL A 137 7.45 -6.65 -8.40
CA VAL A 137 6.32 -6.99 -7.52
C VAL A 137 5.30 -7.86 -8.26
N LEU A 138 4.89 -7.45 -9.46
CA LEU A 138 3.92 -8.20 -10.26
C LEU A 138 4.46 -9.56 -10.70
N ALA A 139 5.70 -9.63 -11.17
CA ALA A 139 6.31 -10.90 -11.57
C ALA A 139 6.38 -11.87 -10.39
N THR A 140 6.80 -11.41 -9.20
CA THR A 140 6.84 -12.24 -8.00
C THR A 140 5.44 -12.66 -7.56
N LEU A 141 4.47 -11.74 -7.59
CA LEU A 141 3.09 -12.03 -7.24
C LEU A 141 2.46 -13.07 -8.16
N PHE A 142 2.63 -12.94 -9.48
CA PHE A 142 2.10 -13.89 -10.45
C PHE A 142 2.81 -15.25 -10.39
N TYR A 143 4.11 -15.27 -10.10
CA TYR A 143 4.84 -16.52 -9.88
C TYR A 143 4.28 -17.33 -8.71
N PHE A 144 3.95 -16.64 -7.60
CA PHE A 144 3.37 -17.27 -6.40
C PHE A 144 1.83 -17.21 -6.37
N TRP A 145 1.16 -16.87 -7.47
CA TRP A 145 -0.28 -16.62 -7.51
C TRP A 145 -1.11 -17.76 -6.94
N LYS A 146 -0.93 -18.98 -7.48
CA LYS A 146 -1.67 -20.16 -7.04
C LYS A 146 -1.42 -20.50 -5.55
N PRO A 147 -0.17 -20.61 -5.08
CA PRO A 147 0.11 -20.83 -3.67
C PRO A 147 -0.46 -19.73 -2.74
N LEU A 148 -0.43 -18.47 -3.17
CA LEU A 148 -0.99 -17.37 -2.39
C LEU A 148 -2.52 -17.47 -2.28
N ILE A 149 -3.21 -17.80 -3.34
CA ILE A 149 -4.67 -18.03 -3.32
C ILE A 149 -5.00 -19.24 -2.43
N SER A 150 -4.36 -20.39 -2.64
CA SER A 150 -4.60 -21.59 -1.84
C SER A 150 -4.45 -21.31 -0.34
N THR A 151 -3.35 -20.65 0.07
CA THR A 151 -3.11 -20.29 1.48
C THR A 151 -4.05 -19.21 2.02
N THR A 152 -4.71 -18.45 1.16
CA THR A 152 -5.67 -17.41 1.57
C THR A 152 -7.07 -17.98 1.74
N ILE A 153 -7.46 -18.93 0.90
CA ILE A 153 -8.79 -19.58 0.96
C ILE A 153 -8.82 -20.60 2.11
N SER A 154 -7.87 -21.50 2.17
CA SER A 154 -7.79 -22.53 3.22
C SER A 154 -6.33 -22.84 3.55
N PRO A 155 -5.77 -22.23 4.62
CA PRO A 155 -4.41 -22.51 5.06
C PRO A 155 -4.18 -23.99 5.39
N GLU A 156 -5.20 -24.67 5.91
CA GLU A 156 -5.12 -26.09 6.30
C GLU A 156 -4.97 -27.00 5.08
N LEU A 157 -5.79 -26.79 4.05
CA LEU A 157 -5.69 -27.55 2.80
C LEU A 157 -4.37 -27.27 2.07
N ALA A 158 -3.93 -26.03 2.05
CA ALA A 158 -2.65 -25.65 1.48
C ALA A 158 -1.46 -26.37 2.16
N GLN A 159 -1.53 -26.58 3.48
CA GLN A 159 -0.51 -27.36 4.21
C GLN A 159 -0.52 -28.83 3.79
N VAL A 160 -1.68 -29.41 3.59
CA VAL A 160 -1.80 -30.81 3.12
C VAL A 160 -1.24 -30.95 1.71
N GLU A 161 -1.40 -29.94 0.85
CA GLU A 161 -0.78 -29.86 -0.48
C GLU A 161 0.73 -29.62 -0.46
N GLY A 162 1.35 -29.49 0.72
CA GLY A 162 2.78 -29.25 0.89
C GLY A 162 3.20 -27.78 0.73
N ILE A 163 2.25 -26.85 0.69
CA ILE A 163 2.54 -25.42 0.59
C ILE A 163 2.90 -24.87 1.97
N ASN A 164 4.05 -24.21 2.06
CA ASN A 164 4.47 -23.56 3.31
C ASN A 164 3.71 -22.23 3.50
N VAL A 165 2.65 -22.28 4.32
CA VAL A 165 1.76 -21.13 4.59
C VAL A 165 2.54 -19.93 5.17
N LYS A 166 3.49 -20.18 6.09
CA LYS A 166 4.31 -19.12 6.71
C LYS A 166 5.14 -18.38 5.64
N ARG A 167 5.74 -19.14 4.70
CA ARG A 167 6.52 -18.56 3.59
C ARG A 167 5.65 -17.73 2.66
N MET A 168 4.46 -18.20 2.31
CA MET A 168 3.54 -17.46 1.43
C MET A 168 3.05 -16.17 2.11
N ARG A 169 2.76 -16.22 3.40
CA ARG A 169 2.41 -15.04 4.18
C ARG A 169 3.55 -14.02 4.21
N PHE A 170 4.76 -14.49 4.47
CA PHE A 170 5.96 -13.64 4.45
C PHE A 170 6.17 -12.96 3.09
N ILE A 171 6.05 -13.71 1.99
CA ILE A 171 6.18 -13.15 0.63
C ILE A 171 5.15 -12.04 0.40
N LEU A 172 3.88 -12.27 0.75
CA LEU A 172 2.83 -11.27 0.59
C LEU A 172 3.11 -10.00 1.40
N MET A 173 3.54 -10.14 2.67
CA MET A 173 3.88 -9.00 3.52
C MET A 173 5.07 -8.21 2.97
N VAL A 174 6.11 -8.89 2.49
CA VAL A 174 7.28 -8.25 1.88
C VAL A 174 6.90 -7.52 0.59
N LEU A 175 6.08 -8.12 -0.28
CA LEU A 175 5.62 -7.47 -1.50
C LEU A 175 4.79 -6.22 -1.21
N THR A 176 3.92 -6.29 -0.21
CA THR A 176 3.13 -5.11 0.22
C THR A 176 4.03 -4.03 0.81
N ALA A 177 4.99 -4.40 1.66
CA ALA A 177 5.96 -3.45 2.23
C ALA A 177 6.82 -2.78 1.16
N LEU A 178 7.32 -3.56 0.19
CA LEU A 178 8.09 -3.05 -0.94
C LEU A 178 7.25 -2.06 -1.78
N THR A 179 6.00 -2.39 -2.05
CA THR A 179 5.08 -1.50 -2.78
C THR A 179 4.87 -0.19 -2.04
N ILE A 180 4.63 -0.22 -0.74
CA ILE A 180 4.45 0.98 0.08
C ILE A 180 5.74 1.82 0.11
N ALA A 181 6.90 1.18 0.34
CA ALA A 181 8.18 1.88 0.39
C ALA A 181 8.53 2.57 -0.95
N LEU A 182 8.29 1.88 -2.08
CA LEU A 182 8.50 2.44 -3.43
C LEU A 182 7.56 3.61 -3.74
N SER A 183 6.32 3.52 -3.30
CA SER A 183 5.26 4.47 -3.66
C SER A 183 5.20 5.68 -2.75
N MET A 184 5.68 5.56 -1.51
CA MET A 184 5.52 6.58 -0.47
C MET A 184 6.13 7.93 -0.85
N LYS A 185 7.27 7.92 -1.55
CA LYS A 185 7.93 9.15 -2.04
C LYS A 185 7.00 10.00 -2.90
N PHE A 186 6.21 9.35 -3.74
CA PHE A 186 5.48 9.98 -4.83
C PHE A 186 4.01 10.22 -4.49
N VAL A 187 3.41 9.22 -3.90
CA VAL A 187 1.96 9.17 -3.68
C VAL A 187 1.60 9.47 -2.22
N GLY A 188 2.58 9.35 -1.33
CA GLY A 188 2.37 9.51 0.11
C GLY A 188 1.70 8.30 0.77
N ALA A 189 1.81 8.28 2.09
CA ALA A 189 1.30 7.19 2.91
C ALA A 189 -0.22 6.99 2.79
N LEU A 190 -0.97 8.10 2.80
CA LEU A 190 -2.43 8.10 2.79
C LEU A 190 -3.02 7.51 1.52
N ILE A 191 -2.44 7.85 0.37
CA ILE A 191 -2.99 7.43 -0.93
C ILE A 191 -2.70 5.96 -1.18
N ILE A 192 -1.47 5.51 -0.89
CA ILE A 192 -1.10 4.12 -1.17
C ILE A 192 -1.95 3.14 -0.36
N THR A 193 -2.24 3.46 0.90
CA THR A 193 -3.11 2.61 1.75
C THR A 193 -4.55 2.62 1.26
N SER A 194 -5.05 3.78 0.84
CA SER A 194 -6.41 3.89 0.30
C SER A 194 -6.57 3.15 -1.03
N LEU A 195 -5.61 3.26 -1.96
CA LEU A 195 -5.60 2.52 -3.23
C LEU A 195 -5.45 1.01 -3.03
N LEU A 196 -4.81 0.59 -1.95
CA LEU A 196 -4.69 -0.82 -1.60
C LEU A 196 -6.03 -1.40 -1.12
N ILE A 197 -6.80 -0.64 -0.32
CA ILE A 197 -7.97 -1.16 0.38
C ILE A 197 -9.28 -0.85 -0.35
N ILE A 198 -9.52 0.42 -0.70
CA ILE A 198 -10.84 0.88 -1.14
C ILE A 198 -11.28 0.26 -2.48
N PRO A 199 -10.43 0.25 -3.55
CA PRO A 199 -10.79 -0.37 -4.82
C PRO A 199 -11.01 -1.88 -4.70
N ALA A 200 -10.18 -2.56 -3.88
CA ALA A 200 -10.32 -3.99 -3.64
C ALA A 200 -11.62 -4.32 -2.87
N ALA A 201 -11.99 -3.52 -1.87
CA ALA A 201 -13.22 -3.66 -1.14
C ALA A 201 -14.46 -3.42 -2.04
N ALA A 202 -14.41 -2.40 -2.91
CA ALA A 202 -15.44 -2.15 -3.91
C ALA A 202 -15.57 -3.31 -4.91
N ALA A 203 -14.45 -3.81 -5.42
CA ALA A 203 -14.40 -4.90 -6.38
C ALA A 203 -14.96 -6.22 -5.82
N LYS A 204 -14.77 -6.49 -4.52
CA LYS A 204 -15.28 -7.68 -3.86
C LYS A 204 -16.78 -7.88 -4.04
N ARG A 205 -17.56 -6.80 -4.16
CA ARG A 205 -19.01 -6.85 -4.36
C ARG A 205 -19.44 -7.28 -5.77
N PHE A 206 -18.54 -7.13 -6.74
CA PHE A 206 -18.80 -7.46 -8.14
C PHE A 206 -18.13 -8.76 -8.57
N ALA A 207 -17.09 -9.16 -7.86
CA ALA A 207 -16.26 -10.30 -8.22
C ALA A 207 -16.89 -11.63 -7.80
N ARG A 208 -16.76 -12.63 -8.68
CA ARG A 208 -17.14 -14.01 -8.39
C ARG A 208 -15.92 -14.92 -8.22
N THR A 209 -14.78 -14.52 -8.77
CA THR A 209 -13.49 -15.25 -8.67
C THR A 209 -12.39 -14.31 -8.20
N PRO A 210 -11.31 -14.85 -7.62
CA PRO A 210 -10.14 -14.05 -7.23
C PRO A 210 -9.60 -13.18 -8.38
N GLU A 211 -9.49 -13.74 -9.56
CA GLU A 211 -8.98 -13.07 -10.75
C GLU A 211 -9.90 -11.93 -11.18
N SER A 212 -11.22 -12.15 -11.16
CA SER A 212 -12.18 -11.10 -11.50
C SER A 212 -12.12 -9.95 -10.49
N MET A 213 -11.87 -10.24 -9.22
CA MET A 213 -11.72 -9.21 -8.20
C MET A 213 -10.50 -8.32 -8.47
N VAL A 214 -9.37 -8.91 -8.85
CA VAL A 214 -8.17 -8.15 -9.20
C VAL A 214 -8.40 -7.25 -10.40
N VAL A 215 -9.01 -7.78 -11.47
CA VAL A 215 -9.30 -6.99 -12.68
C VAL A 215 -10.25 -5.82 -12.37
N ILE A 216 -11.34 -6.08 -11.65
CA ILE A 216 -12.30 -5.04 -11.28
C ILE A 216 -11.65 -4.00 -10.34
N ALA A 217 -10.85 -4.44 -9.36
CA ALA A 217 -10.13 -3.53 -8.47
C ALA A 217 -9.14 -2.65 -9.24
N SER A 218 -8.41 -3.19 -10.22
CA SER A 218 -7.51 -2.41 -11.07
C SER A 218 -8.28 -1.35 -11.86
N ILE A 219 -9.42 -1.70 -12.45
CA ILE A 219 -10.24 -0.75 -13.20
C ILE A 219 -10.77 0.37 -12.28
N ILE A 220 -11.30 0.01 -11.11
CA ILE A 220 -11.81 0.98 -10.13
C ILE A 220 -10.67 1.91 -9.66
N SER A 221 -9.49 1.36 -9.38
CA SER A 221 -8.32 2.13 -8.97
C SER A 221 -7.87 3.12 -10.06
N MET A 222 -7.78 2.68 -11.32
CA MET A 222 -7.43 3.53 -12.46
C MET A 222 -8.44 4.65 -12.69
N ILE A 223 -9.74 4.38 -12.55
CA ILE A 223 -10.78 5.37 -12.64
C ILE A 223 -10.66 6.39 -11.50
N ALA A 224 -10.44 5.91 -10.26
CA ALA A 224 -10.28 6.77 -9.09
C ALA A 224 -9.08 7.73 -9.24
N VAL A 225 -7.94 7.21 -9.73
CA VAL A 225 -6.74 8.02 -10.02
C VAL A 225 -7.03 9.07 -11.09
N SER A 226 -7.66 8.66 -12.20
CA SER A 226 -7.97 9.59 -13.29
C SER A 226 -8.94 10.69 -12.85
N MET A 227 -10.01 10.32 -12.14
CA MET A 227 -10.98 11.28 -11.61
C MET A 227 -10.33 12.19 -10.56
N GLY A 228 -9.53 11.63 -9.64
CA GLY A 228 -8.88 12.39 -8.57
C GLY A 228 -7.87 13.40 -9.10
N LEU A 229 -7.03 13.02 -10.06
CA LEU A 229 -6.10 13.96 -10.72
C LEU A 229 -6.82 15.04 -11.52
N THR A 230 -7.90 14.69 -12.21
CA THR A 230 -8.72 15.67 -12.93
C THR A 230 -9.36 16.65 -11.95
N LEU A 231 -9.91 16.17 -10.85
CA LEU A 231 -10.47 16.99 -9.78
C LEU A 231 -9.43 17.93 -9.19
N SER A 232 -8.24 17.41 -8.89
CA SER A 232 -7.11 18.19 -8.38
C SER A 232 -6.68 19.28 -9.33
N ALA A 233 -6.58 18.97 -10.63
CA ALA A 233 -6.18 19.92 -11.66
C ALA A 233 -7.22 21.02 -11.91
N TYR A 234 -8.51 20.73 -11.72
CA TYR A 234 -9.57 21.69 -11.98
C TYR A 234 -9.84 22.61 -10.77
N TYR A 235 -9.76 22.08 -9.54
CA TYR A 235 -10.08 22.81 -8.32
C TYR A 235 -8.84 23.24 -7.51
N ASP A 236 -7.63 23.01 -8.04
CA ASP A 236 -6.36 23.32 -7.36
C ASP A 236 -6.28 22.70 -5.95
N THR A 237 -6.73 21.44 -5.84
CA THR A 237 -6.73 20.69 -4.59
C THR A 237 -5.55 19.72 -4.53
N ALA A 238 -5.20 19.26 -3.32
CA ALA A 238 -4.15 18.25 -3.15
C ALA A 238 -4.51 16.95 -3.91
N ALA A 239 -3.63 16.49 -4.81
CA ALA A 239 -3.87 15.34 -5.69
C ALA A 239 -4.20 14.06 -4.90
N GLY A 240 -3.48 13.84 -3.81
CA GLY A 240 -3.66 12.68 -2.95
C GLY A 240 -5.05 12.52 -2.37
N PRO A 241 -5.48 13.44 -1.53
CA PRO A 241 -6.82 13.42 -0.96
C PRO A 241 -7.93 13.36 -2.01
N SER A 242 -7.74 14.01 -3.17
CA SER A 242 -8.71 13.97 -4.27
C SER A 242 -8.90 12.56 -4.83
N VAL A 243 -7.81 11.79 -4.99
CA VAL A 243 -7.87 10.39 -5.41
C VAL A 243 -8.60 9.53 -4.36
N VAL A 244 -8.34 9.76 -3.07
CA VAL A 244 -9.01 9.04 -1.99
C VAL A 244 -10.52 9.31 -1.99
N ILE A 245 -10.93 10.57 -2.15
CA ILE A 245 -12.35 10.96 -2.23
C ILE A 245 -13.03 10.26 -3.41
N CYS A 246 -12.42 10.29 -4.59
CA CYS A 246 -12.94 9.62 -5.79
C CYS A 246 -13.05 8.10 -5.59
N SER A 247 -12.04 7.49 -4.98
CA SER A 247 -12.03 6.06 -4.66
C SER A 247 -13.16 5.70 -3.69
N THR A 248 -13.35 6.52 -2.64
CA THR A 248 -14.43 6.36 -1.66
C THR A 248 -15.81 6.53 -2.31
N PHE A 249 -15.96 7.50 -3.20
CA PHE A 249 -17.19 7.68 -3.95
C PHE A 249 -17.54 6.45 -4.80
N LEU A 250 -16.58 5.89 -5.52
CA LEU A 250 -16.77 4.65 -6.29
C LEU A 250 -17.12 3.46 -5.38
N PHE A 251 -16.51 3.37 -4.19
CA PHE A 251 -16.89 2.36 -3.20
C PHE A 251 -18.34 2.55 -2.74
N LEU A 252 -18.76 3.77 -2.38
CA LEU A 252 -20.14 4.04 -2.00
C LEU A 252 -21.13 3.69 -3.11
N CYS A 253 -20.82 4.02 -4.37
CA CYS A 253 -21.61 3.60 -5.52
C CYS A 253 -21.69 2.05 -5.63
N SER A 254 -20.62 1.33 -5.28
CA SER A 254 -20.63 -0.13 -5.26
C SER A 254 -21.63 -0.70 -4.24
N LEU A 255 -21.91 0.02 -3.15
CA LEU A 255 -22.86 -0.40 -2.11
C LEU A 255 -24.31 -0.41 -2.58
N LEU A 256 -24.63 0.37 -3.63
CA LEU A 256 -25.98 0.38 -4.22
C LEU A 256 -26.32 -0.95 -4.91
N LYS A 257 -25.32 -1.75 -5.28
CA LYS A 257 -25.54 -3.11 -5.77
C LYS A 257 -25.82 -4.03 -4.59
N LYS A 258 -27.00 -4.65 -4.58
CA LYS A 258 -27.38 -5.67 -3.58
C LYS A 258 -26.39 -6.84 -3.63
N GLU A 259 -25.90 -7.28 -2.49
CA GLU A 259 -25.04 -8.47 -2.41
C GLU A 259 -25.79 -9.67 -2.99
N GLN A 260 -25.20 -10.33 -3.96
CA GLN A 260 -25.71 -11.62 -4.43
C GLN A 260 -25.27 -12.65 -3.37
N SER A 261 -26.20 -13.04 -2.52
CA SER A 261 -26.07 -14.14 -1.54
C SER A 261 -25.77 -15.47 -2.24
#